data_39e3c5a960752a52d54f7fb21ed0fb9b
#
_entry.id   39e3c5a960752a52d54f7fb21ed0fb9b
#
_cell.length_a   1.000
_cell.length_b   1.000
_cell.length_c   1.000
_cell.angle_alpha   90.00
_cell.angle_beta   90.00
_cell.angle_gamma   90.00
#
_symmetry.space_group_name_H-M   'P 1'
#
loop_
_entity.id
_entity.type
_entity.pdbx_description
1 polymer ?
#
loop_
_entity_poly.entity_id
_entity_poly.type
_entity_poly.pdbx_seq_one_letter_code
_entity_poly.pdbx_strand_id
1 'polypeptide(L)'
;MRFPGFILRLAALAGSGLLCLLSAGGQATTNRFSFDDYLLVPVRIHLLLAKDSPAIQTTLTSADITRILGKMNGVWAQAGLHFYLESLVREDAREADPQPEGPSDRDGLLGLRPSQSSASNMFHLYYVKQMSVNGICFPEAIFVKDTASLRKVEGGIDEPIPRVSSHELGHALGLPHRQNTTNLMASGTTGTWLNDEEISQTRETARGFAWVESASSLMEKANALFRANKRPEAATLYSRLATIPLKAEQVELAKKRAGLAKRMDSSSPAK
;
A
#
# COMPACT_ATOMS: atom_id res chain seq x y z
N MET A 1 -58.25 31.28 -63.35
CA MET A 1 -58.09 30.54 -62.12
C MET A 1 -56.83 31.09 -61.44
N ARG A 2 -56.96 31.69 -60.28
CA ARG A 2 -55.93 32.46 -59.59
C ARG A 2 -55.27 31.60 -58.56
N PHE A 3 -53.92 31.54 -58.53
CA PHE A 3 -53.14 31.00 -57.41
C PHE A 3 -52.68 32.15 -56.51
N PRO A 4 -52.83 32.05 -55.18
CA PRO A 4 -52.22 32.99 -54.28
C PRO A 4 -50.86 32.46 -53.83
N GLY A 5 -49.89 33.40 -53.74
CA GLY A 5 -48.49 33.17 -53.34
C GLY A 5 -48.35 32.78 -51.89
N PHE A 6 -47.33 31.98 -51.63
CA PHE A 6 -46.88 31.65 -50.31
C PHE A 6 -45.52 32.31 -50.04
N ILE A 7 -45.49 33.16 -49.05
CA ILE A 7 -44.29 33.88 -48.57
C ILE A 7 -43.49 32.92 -47.72
N LEU A 8 -42.26 32.60 -48.16
CA LEU A 8 -41.27 31.82 -47.44
C LEU A 8 -40.61 32.68 -46.37
N ARG A 9 -40.89 32.44 -45.09
CA ARG A 9 -40.13 33.01 -43.98
C ARG A 9 -38.99 32.08 -43.61
N LEU A 10 -37.75 32.52 -43.86
CA LEU A 10 -36.55 31.87 -43.31
C LEU A 10 -36.51 32.12 -41.80
N ALA A 11 -36.61 31.05 -41.02
CA ALA A 11 -36.25 31.05 -39.61
C ALA A 11 -34.83 30.58 -39.46
N ALA A 12 -33.95 31.47 -39.03
CA ALA A 12 -32.56 31.15 -38.67
C ALA A 12 -32.56 30.39 -37.33
N LEU A 13 -32.27 29.11 -37.37
CA LEU A 13 -32.00 28.30 -36.17
C LEU A 13 -30.54 28.50 -35.80
N ALA A 14 -30.29 29.33 -34.76
CA ALA A 14 -28.99 29.38 -34.06
C ALA A 14 -28.82 28.10 -33.24
N GLY A 15 -28.05 27.16 -33.77
CA GLY A 15 -27.65 25.95 -33.06
C GLY A 15 -26.60 26.30 -32.01
N SER A 16 -27.03 26.45 -30.76
CA SER A 16 -26.13 26.46 -29.61
C SER A 16 -25.60 25.07 -29.40
N GLY A 17 -24.41 24.80 -29.95
CA GLY A 17 -23.64 23.59 -29.65
C GLY A 17 -23.20 23.60 -28.20
N LEU A 18 -23.92 22.90 -27.34
CA LEU A 18 -23.49 22.60 -25.96
C LEU A 18 -22.37 21.59 -26.03
N LEU A 19 -21.12 22.10 -25.97
CA LEU A 19 -19.93 21.30 -25.84
C LEU A 19 -19.94 20.69 -24.42
N CYS A 20 -20.45 19.46 -24.28
CA CYS A 20 -20.25 18.67 -23.09
C CYS A 20 -18.76 18.32 -22.99
N LEU A 21 -18.01 19.13 -22.28
CA LEU A 21 -16.72 18.76 -21.75
C LEU A 21 -16.97 17.64 -20.73
N LEU A 22 -16.84 16.39 -21.17
CA LEU A 22 -16.65 15.24 -20.29
C LEU A 22 -15.32 15.47 -19.59
N SER A 23 -15.36 16.19 -18.46
CA SER A 23 -14.29 16.12 -17.47
C SER A 23 -14.22 14.66 -17.01
N ALA A 24 -13.16 13.97 -17.44
CA ALA A 24 -12.72 12.74 -16.81
C ALA A 24 -12.36 13.10 -15.35
N GLY A 25 -13.37 13.17 -14.51
CA GLY A 25 -13.25 13.34 -13.08
C GLY A 25 -12.65 12.08 -12.52
N GLY A 26 -11.32 12.04 -12.45
CA GLY A 26 -10.68 11.20 -11.46
C GLY A 26 -11.30 11.62 -10.12
N GLN A 27 -12.06 10.72 -9.48
CA GLN A 27 -12.56 10.94 -8.14
C GLN A 27 -11.33 11.20 -7.27
N ALA A 28 -11.11 12.46 -6.94
CA ALA A 28 -10.25 12.82 -5.84
C ALA A 28 -10.89 12.14 -4.63
N THR A 29 -10.32 11.02 -4.18
CA THR A 29 -10.68 10.40 -2.92
C THR A 29 -10.43 11.46 -1.86
N THR A 30 -11.50 12.14 -1.45
CA THR A 30 -11.44 13.01 -0.27
C THR A 30 -11.00 12.10 0.87
N ASN A 31 -9.78 12.31 1.37
CA ASN A 31 -9.25 11.51 2.47
C ASN A 31 -10.27 11.58 3.62
N ARG A 32 -10.95 10.46 3.86
CA ARG A 32 -11.95 10.30 4.94
C ARG A 32 -11.34 10.47 6.33
N PHE A 33 -10.03 10.26 6.41
CA PHE A 33 -9.29 10.26 7.68
C PHE A 33 -8.35 11.48 7.75
N SER A 34 -8.35 12.15 8.91
CA SER A 34 -7.36 13.18 9.23
C SER A 34 -6.02 12.55 9.60
N PHE A 35 -4.98 13.37 9.74
CA PHE A 35 -3.67 12.90 10.18
C PHE A 35 -3.75 12.11 11.50
N ASP A 36 -4.47 12.60 12.48
CA ASP A 36 -4.58 11.99 13.81
C ASP A 36 -5.26 10.62 13.79
N ASP A 37 -6.09 10.36 12.77
CA ASP A 37 -6.82 9.11 12.59
C ASP A 37 -5.98 7.99 11.97
N TYR A 38 -4.86 8.32 11.31
CA TYR A 38 -4.03 7.31 10.65
C TYR A 38 -3.39 6.37 11.67
N LEU A 39 -3.44 5.07 11.34
CA LEU A 39 -2.74 4.02 12.06
C LEU A 39 -1.49 3.61 11.26
N LEU A 40 -0.34 3.62 11.91
CA LEU A 40 0.94 3.23 11.30
C LEU A 40 1.22 1.76 11.59
N VAL A 41 1.38 1.00 10.53
CA VAL A 41 1.54 -0.45 10.56
C VAL A 41 2.93 -0.81 10.02
N PRO A 42 3.84 -1.36 10.85
CA PRO A 42 5.16 -1.78 10.39
C PRO A 42 5.07 -3.01 9.48
N VAL A 43 5.82 -2.98 8.39
CA VAL A 43 6.05 -4.14 7.53
C VAL A 43 7.53 -4.36 7.32
N ARG A 44 7.96 -5.62 7.40
CA ARG A 44 9.28 -6.07 6.95
C ARG A 44 9.11 -6.80 5.64
N ILE A 45 9.91 -6.41 4.66
CA ILE A 45 9.87 -6.99 3.33
C ILE A 45 11.11 -7.85 3.13
N HIS A 46 10.87 -9.10 2.70
CA HIS A 46 11.89 -10.10 2.46
C HIS A 46 11.98 -10.37 0.96
N LEU A 47 13.14 -10.12 0.39
CA LEU A 47 13.49 -10.49 -0.97
C LEU A 47 14.34 -11.75 -0.90
N LEU A 48 13.70 -12.91 -1.15
CA LEU A 48 14.36 -14.19 -1.03
C LEU A 48 15.33 -14.42 -2.17
N LEU A 49 16.53 -14.89 -1.82
CA LEU A 49 17.56 -15.34 -2.74
C LEU A 49 17.59 -16.86 -2.73
N ALA A 50 17.74 -17.46 -3.90
CA ALA A 50 17.80 -18.92 -4.03
C ALA A 50 18.58 -19.27 -5.30
N LYS A 51 19.91 -19.35 -5.18
CA LYS A 51 20.81 -19.53 -6.33
C LYS A 51 20.46 -20.73 -7.18
N ASP A 52 20.07 -21.82 -6.56
CA ASP A 52 19.77 -23.10 -7.21
C ASP A 52 18.25 -23.30 -7.44
N SER A 53 17.42 -22.32 -7.09
CA SER A 53 15.97 -22.35 -7.26
C SER A 53 15.44 -21.05 -7.89
N PRO A 54 15.55 -20.89 -9.22
CA PRO A 54 15.14 -19.67 -9.92
C PRO A 54 13.66 -19.30 -9.71
N ALA A 55 12.81 -20.25 -9.34
CA ALA A 55 11.41 -20.03 -9.02
C ALA A 55 11.22 -19.24 -7.71
N ILE A 56 12.15 -19.34 -6.79
CA ILE A 56 12.07 -18.64 -5.50
C ILE A 56 12.70 -17.25 -5.60
N GLN A 57 13.81 -17.14 -6.31
CA GLN A 57 14.58 -15.89 -6.38
C GLN A 57 13.78 -14.76 -7.02
N THR A 58 13.32 -13.81 -6.21
CA THR A 58 12.61 -12.61 -6.69
C THR A 58 13.54 -11.71 -7.50
N THR A 59 12.96 -11.02 -8.49
CA THR A 59 13.67 -10.04 -9.34
C THR A 59 13.47 -8.60 -8.87
N LEU A 60 12.65 -8.39 -7.83
CA LEU A 60 12.32 -7.06 -7.33
C LEU A 60 13.54 -6.34 -6.73
N THR A 61 13.62 -5.05 -7.02
CA THR A 61 14.64 -4.13 -6.52
C THR A 61 14.10 -3.30 -5.35
N SER A 62 14.99 -2.58 -4.65
CA SER A 62 14.57 -1.62 -3.61
C SER A 62 13.69 -0.49 -4.18
N ALA A 63 13.92 -0.09 -5.43
CA ALA A 63 13.07 0.91 -6.11
C ALA A 63 11.67 0.36 -6.37
N ASP A 64 11.56 -0.92 -6.76
CA ASP A 64 10.27 -1.59 -6.92
C ASP A 64 9.51 -1.65 -5.60
N ILE A 65 10.18 -1.99 -4.50
CA ILE A 65 9.57 -2.03 -3.18
C ILE A 65 9.05 -0.65 -2.74
N THR A 66 9.81 0.41 -2.99
CA THR A 66 9.35 1.78 -2.72
C THR A 66 8.08 2.12 -3.49
N ARG A 67 8.03 1.77 -4.78
CA ARG A 67 6.87 1.98 -5.65
C ARG A 67 5.68 1.12 -5.22
N ILE A 68 5.90 -0.17 -4.93
CA ILE A 68 4.86 -1.11 -4.46
C ILE A 68 4.24 -0.59 -3.16
N LEU A 69 5.05 -0.23 -2.18
CA LEU A 69 4.58 0.27 -0.89
C LEU A 69 3.81 1.59 -1.03
N GLY A 70 4.25 2.49 -1.92
CA GLY A 70 3.52 3.70 -2.23
C GLY A 70 2.11 3.44 -2.79
N LYS A 71 1.98 2.48 -3.72
CA LYS A 71 0.69 2.07 -4.29
C LYS A 71 -0.19 1.34 -3.26
N MET A 72 0.38 0.48 -2.42
CA MET A 72 -0.32 -0.16 -1.29
C MET A 72 -0.91 0.90 -0.35
N ASN A 73 -0.12 1.90 0.02
CA ASN A 73 -0.58 2.99 0.89
C ASN A 73 -1.66 3.84 0.23
N GLY A 74 -1.64 4.00 -1.11
CA GLY A 74 -2.74 4.61 -1.85
C GLY A 74 -4.05 3.82 -1.70
N VAL A 75 -3.99 2.49 -1.77
CA VAL A 75 -5.15 1.61 -1.54
C VAL A 75 -5.67 1.73 -0.11
N TRP A 76 -4.78 1.62 0.88
CA TRP A 76 -5.15 1.58 2.30
C TRP A 76 -5.48 2.95 2.92
N ALA A 77 -5.21 4.05 2.20
CA ALA A 77 -5.61 5.40 2.60
C ALA A 77 -7.14 5.51 2.83
N GLN A 78 -7.96 4.74 2.11
CA GLN A 78 -9.42 4.68 2.30
C GLN A 78 -9.83 4.15 3.69
N ALA A 79 -8.94 3.38 4.35
CA ALA A 79 -9.11 2.89 5.71
C ALA A 79 -8.31 3.69 6.75
N GLY A 80 -7.57 4.74 6.34
CA GLY A 80 -6.68 5.47 7.24
C GLY A 80 -5.58 4.60 7.83
N LEU A 81 -5.13 3.59 7.08
CA LEU A 81 -3.99 2.76 7.42
C LEU A 81 -2.79 3.17 6.58
N HIS A 82 -1.61 3.20 7.20
CA HIS A 82 -0.36 3.51 6.54
C HIS A 82 0.70 2.48 6.89
N PHE A 83 1.09 1.69 5.91
CA PHE A 83 2.16 0.71 6.05
C PHE A 83 3.51 1.40 5.85
N TYR A 84 4.38 1.36 6.84
CA TYR A 84 5.74 1.87 6.70
C TYR A 84 6.76 0.73 6.66
N LEU A 85 7.77 0.90 5.82
CA LEU A 85 8.86 -0.06 5.72
C LEU A 85 9.72 0.00 6.99
N GLU A 86 9.60 -1.02 7.82
CA GLU A 86 10.48 -1.16 8.99
C GLU A 86 11.88 -1.54 8.52
N SER A 87 11.95 -2.58 7.68
CA SER A 87 13.21 -2.99 7.03
C SER A 87 12.95 -3.72 5.72
N LEU A 88 13.94 -3.65 4.82
CA LEU A 88 14.03 -4.44 3.59
C LEU A 88 15.21 -5.37 3.72
N VAL A 89 14.96 -6.67 3.73
CA VAL A 89 15.97 -7.71 3.93
C VAL A 89 16.14 -8.51 2.63
N ARG A 90 17.38 -8.69 2.21
CA ARG A 90 17.75 -9.66 1.16
C ARG A 90 18.44 -10.82 1.86
N GLU A 91 17.88 -12.01 1.75
CA GLU A 91 18.33 -13.16 2.51
C GLU A 91 18.10 -14.47 1.75
N ASP A 92 18.95 -15.46 2.02
CA ASP A 92 18.82 -16.77 1.41
C ASP A 92 17.58 -17.50 1.95
N ALA A 93 16.79 -18.07 1.04
CA ALA A 93 15.69 -18.97 1.39
C ALA A 93 16.24 -20.23 2.06
N ARG A 94 15.57 -20.69 3.14
CA ARG A 94 16.11 -21.80 3.95
C ARG A 94 15.96 -23.16 3.28
N GLU A 95 14.77 -23.47 2.77
CA GLU A 95 14.43 -24.77 2.20
C GLU A 95 13.87 -24.59 0.77
N ALA A 96 14.74 -24.06 -0.11
CA ALA A 96 14.34 -23.80 -1.49
C ALA A 96 14.36 -25.12 -2.28
N ASP A 97 13.15 -25.59 -2.65
CA ASP A 97 13.00 -26.69 -3.61
C ASP A 97 13.32 -26.17 -5.02
N PRO A 98 14.15 -26.87 -5.83
CA PRO A 98 14.46 -26.49 -7.19
C PRO A 98 13.33 -26.63 -8.19
N GLN A 99 12.11 -26.98 -7.77
CA GLN A 99 10.95 -27.12 -8.66
C GLN A 99 10.67 -25.83 -9.44
N PRO A 100 10.46 -25.92 -10.78
CA PRO A 100 10.30 -24.71 -11.62
C PRO A 100 9.00 -23.94 -11.32
N GLU A 101 7.98 -24.58 -10.75
CA GLU A 101 6.69 -23.97 -10.41
C GLU A 101 6.68 -23.32 -9.02
N GLY A 102 7.74 -23.54 -8.24
CA GLY A 102 7.84 -23.10 -6.85
C GLY A 102 6.91 -23.86 -5.89
N PRO A 103 6.93 -23.51 -4.60
CA PRO A 103 6.14 -24.18 -3.59
C PRO A 103 4.64 -23.95 -3.80
N SER A 104 3.86 -25.01 -3.57
CA SER A 104 2.40 -25.02 -3.78
C SER A 104 1.59 -25.16 -2.48
N ASP A 105 2.24 -25.51 -1.38
CA ASP A 105 1.59 -25.75 -0.09
C ASP A 105 2.15 -24.85 1.03
N ARG A 106 1.49 -24.89 2.18
CA ARG A 106 1.83 -24.10 3.36
C ARG A 106 3.23 -24.40 3.88
N ASP A 107 3.58 -25.67 4.00
CA ASP A 107 4.83 -26.07 4.65
C ASP A 107 6.02 -25.73 3.77
N GLY A 108 5.91 -25.90 2.45
CA GLY A 108 6.92 -25.47 1.48
C GLY A 108 7.15 -23.95 1.51
N LEU A 109 6.07 -23.15 1.56
CA LEU A 109 6.20 -21.69 1.66
C LEU A 109 6.79 -21.26 3.00
N LEU A 110 6.29 -21.78 4.11
CA LEU A 110 6.83 -21.45 5.44
C LEU A 110 8.25 -21.95 5.65
N GLY A 111 8.63 -23.06 5.01
CA GLY A 111 10.00 -23.59 4.97
C GLY A 111 11.01 -22.65 4.33
N LEU A 112 10.57 -21.79 3.40
CA LEU A 112 11.46 -20.78 2.77
C LEU A 112 11.94 -19.70 3.75
N ARG A 113 11.24 -19.49 4.86
CA ARG A 113 11.54 -18.37 5.77
C ARG A 113 12.85 -18.59 6.52
N PRO A 114 13.81 -17.65 6.42
CA PRO A 114 14.99 -17.67 7.26
C PRO A 114 14.64 -17.54 8.74
N SER A 115 15.22 -18.37 9.59
CA SER A 115 14.88 -18.42 11.03
C SER A 115 15.26 -17.16 11.81
N GLN A 116 16.17 -16.33 11.26
CA GLN A 116 16.73 -15.17 11.97
C GLN A 116 15.98 -13.86 11.71
N SER A 117 15.10 -13.81 10.70
CA SER A 117 14.47 -12.56 10.28
C SER A 117 13.04 -12.38 10.75
N SER A 118 12.47 -13.32 11.51
CA SER A 118 11.13 -13.23 12.06
C SER A 118 11.09 -12.44 13.38
N ALA A 119 10.26 -11.41 13.44
CA ALA A 119 9.95 -10.66 14.65
C ALA A 119 8.41 -10.70 14.86
N SER A 120 7.93 -10.57 16.10
CA SER A 120 6.51 -10.70 16.42
C SER A 120 5.75 -9.37 16.43
N ASN A 121 6.40 -8.27 16.10
CA ASN A 121 5.86 -6.90 16.22
C ASN A 121 5.66 -6.17 14.89
N MET A 122 5.47 -6.91 13.79
CA MET A 122 5.24 -6.39 12.45
C MET A 122 4.68 -7.47 11.52
N PHE A 123 4.17 -7.06 10.36
CA PHE A 123 3.87 -8.01 9.28
C PHE A 123 5.13 -8.33 8.46
N HIS A 124 5.25 -9.59 8.05
CA HIS A 124 6.31 -10.08 7.19
C HIS A 124 5.78 -10.40 5.80
N LEU A 125 6.28 -9.69 4.78
CA LEU A 125 5.94 -9.91 3.37
C LEU A 125 7.15 -10.50 2.65
N TYR A 126 6.98 -11.71 2.10
CA TYR A 126 7.97 -12.42 1.33
C TYR A 126 7.61 -12.36 -0.16
N TYR A 127 8.53 -11.84 -0.97
CA TYR A 127 8.37 -11.87 -2.42
C TYR A 127 9.14 -13.01 -3.01
N VAL A 128 8.45 -13.84 -3.80
CA VAL A 128 9.00 -14.97 -4.53
C VAL A 128 8.64 -14.84 -6.01
N LYS A 129 9.49 -15.36 -6.90
CA LYS A 129 9.27 -15.24 -8.34
C LYS A 129 8.08 -16.05 -8.81
N GLN A 130 7.97 -17.32 -8.36
CA GLN A 130 6.93 -18.26 -8.74
C GLN A 130 6.35 -18.97 -7.53
N MET A 131 5.05 -19.16 -7.55
CA MET A 131 4.27 -20.03 -6.66
C MET A 131 2.91 -20.29 -7.29
N SER A 132 2.17 -21.28 -6.80
CA SER A 132 0.88 -21.74 -7.39
C SER A 132 -0.22 -20.68 -7.43
N VAL A 133 -0.18 -19.69 -6.52
CA VAL A 133 -1.15 -18.60 -6.41
C VAL A 133 -0.46 -17.24 -6.56
N ASN A 134 -1.23 -16.16 -6.70
CA ASN A 134 -0.66 -14.82 -6.79
C ASN A 134 -0.18 -14.28 -5.43
N GLY A 135 -0.88 -14.64 -4.36
CA GLY A 135 -0.55 -14.29 -2.98
C GLY A 135 -1.22 -15.25 -2.02
N ILE A 136 -0.72 -15.33 -0.79
CA ILE A 136 -1.29 -16.10 0.30
C ILE A 136 -0.88 -15.51 1.65
N CYS A 137 -1.83 -15.45 2.57
CA CYS A 137 -1.63 -14.99 3.94
C CYS A 137 -1.72 -16.16 4.92
N PHE A 138 -0.66 -16.34 5.70
CA PHE A 138 -0.65 -17.20 6.89
C PHE A 138 -0.52 -16.30 8.14
N PRO A 139 -0.85 -16.81 9.33
CA PRO A 139 -0.65 -16.05 10.57
C PRO A 139 0.80 -15.56 10.76
N GLU A 140 1.77 -16.33 10.24
CA GLU A 140 3.20 -16.10 10.44
C GLU A 140 3.86 -15.28 9.34
N ALA A 141 3.27 -15.24 8.13
CA ALA A 141 3.90 -14.66 6.94
C ALA A 141 2.91 -14.45 5.79
N ILE A 142 3.18 -13.45 4.99
CA ILE A 142 2.49 -13.19 3.74
C ILE A 142 3.46 -13.46 2.59
N PHE A 143 3.04 -14.27 1.61
CA PHE A 143 3.81 -14.52 0.39
C PHE A 143 3.12 -13.88 -0.80
N VAL A 144 3.90 -13.26 -1.68
CA VAL A 144 3.42 -12.60 -2.90
C VAL A 144 4.31 -13.00 -4.07
N LYS A 145 3.68 -13.44 -5.17
CA LYS A 145 4.39 -13.76 -6.40
C LYS A 145 4.74 -12.47 -7.15
N ASP A 146 6.02 -12.26 -7.50
CA ASP A 146 6.46 -11.07 -8.23
C ASP A 146 6.08 -11.08 -9.72
N THR A 147 5.65 -12.23 -10.23
CA THR A 147 5.06 -12.40 -11.57
C THR A 147 3.53 -12.47 -11.55
N ALA A 148 2.89 -11.96 -10.49
CA ALA A 148 1.44 -11.99 -10.34
C ALA A 148 0.70 -11.38 -11.54
N SER A 149 -0.43 -11.98 -11.92
CA SER A 149 -1.29 -11.50 -12.99
C SER A 149 -2.74 -11.43 -12.53
N LEU A 150 -3.42 -10.34 -12.84
CA LEU A 150 -4.78 -10.07 -12.41
C LEU A 150 -5.64 -9.61 -13.59
N ARG A 151 -6.93 -9.97 -13.57
CA ARG A 151 -7.92 -9.45 -14.50
C ARG A 151 -8.24 -7.99 -14.17
N LYS A 152 -8.06 -7.11 -15.13
CA LYS A 152 -8.36 -5.67 -14.97
C LYS A 152 -9.86 -5.45 -14.78
N VAL A 153 -10.20 -4.54 -13.87
CA VAL A 153 -11.55 -4.03 -13.64
C VAL A 153 -11.52 -2.50 -13.64
N GLU A 154 -12.66 -1.89 -13.94
CA GLU A 154 -12.81 -0.42 -13.92
C GLU A 154 -12.50 0.13 -12.52
N GLY A 155 -11.74 1.22 -12.45
CA GLY A 155 -11.31 1.82 -11.18
C GLY A 155 -10.26 1.00 -10.41
N GLY A 156 -9.81 -0.13 -10.96
CA GLY A 156 -8.77 -0.95 -10.35
C GLY A 156 -7.37 -0.35 -10.50
N ILE A 157 -6.44 -0.87 -9.71
CA ILE A 157 -5.03 -0.46 -9.79
C ILE A 157 -4.37 -1.02 -11.06
N ASP A 158 -3.41 -0.29 -11.59
CA ASP A 158 -2.71 -0.61 -12.84
C ASP A 158 -1.67 -1.74 -12.72
N GLU A 159 -1.30 -2.12 -11.50
CA GLU A 159 -0.21 -3.03 -11.21
C GLU A 159 -0.63 -4.18 -10.27
N PRO A 160 -0.36 -5.46 -10.64
CA PRO A 160 -0.80 -6.61 -9.85
C PRO A 160 -0.15 -6.72 -8.47
N ILE A 161 1.17 -6.54 -8.36
CA ILE A 161 1.92 -6.83 -7.12
C ILE A 161 1.44 -5.97 -5.93
N PRO A 162 1.32 -4.63 -6.04
CA PRO A 162 0.78 -3.82 -4.94
C PRO A 162 -0.64 -4.23 -4.56
N ARG A 163 -1.45 -4.63 -5.55
CA ARG A 163 -2.82 -5.07 -5.30
C ARG A 163 -2.86 -6.40 -4.56
N VAL A 164 -2.06 -7.38 -4.97
CA VAL A 164 -1.97 -8.67 -4.27
C VAL A 164 -1.44 -8.47 -2.86
N SER A 165 -0.37 -7.71 -2.68
CA SER A 165 0.17 -7.39 -1.36
C SER A 165 -0.89 -6.73 -0.44
N SER A 166 -1.69 -5.81 -0.99
CA SER A 166 -2.79 -5.17 -0.25
C SER A 166 -3.89 -6.17 0.12
N HIS A 167 -4.22 -7.12 -0.77
CA HIS A 167 -5.22 -8.16 -0.54
C HIS A 167 -4.80 -9.11 0.59
N GLU A 168 -3.56 -9.57 0.56
CA GLU A 168 -3.05 -10.47 1.59
C GLU A 168 -2.94 -9.78 2.95
N LEU A 169 -2.59 -8.49 2.98
CA LEU A 169 -2.67 -7.68 4.20
C LEU A 169 -4.12 -7.51 4.68
N GLY A 170 -5.10 -7.49 3.76
CA GLY A 170 -6.51 -7.52 4.11
C GLY A 170 -6.88 -8.77 4.89
N HIS A 171 -6.38 -9.94 4.49
CA HIS A 171 -6.55 -11.19 5.24
C HIS A 171 -5.87 -11.12 6.61
N ALA A 172 -4.66 -10.60 6.70
CA ALA A 172 -3.95 -10.39 7.96
C ALA A 172 -4.69 -9.42 8.90
N LEU A 173 -5.51 -8.53 8.34
CA LEU A 173 -6.40 -7.61 9.06
C LEU A 173 -7.82 -8.14 9.23
N GLY A 174 -8.05 -9.45 8.99
CA GLY A 174 -9.29 -10.15 9.30
C GLY A 174 -10.35 -10.11 8.19
N LEU A 175 -10.06 -9.61 7.00
CA LEU A 175 -11.04 -9.55 5.92
C LEU A 175 -11.18 -10.90 5.19
N PRO A 176 -12.38 -11.43 4.99
CA PRO A 176 -12.64 -12.58 4.14
C PRO A 176 -12.72 -12.17 2.66
N HIS A 177 -12.65 -13.16 1.76
CA HIS A 177 -12.90 -12.95 0.34
C HIS A 177 -14.28 -12.35 0.05
N ARG A 178 -14.38 -11.61 -1.07
CA ARG A 178 -15.63 -11.02 -1.59
C ARG A 178 -15.87 -11.42 -3.04
N GLN A 179 -17.14 -11.37 -3.46
CA GLN A 179 -17.55 -11.68 -4.84
C GLN A 179 -17.55 -10.44 -5.74
N ASN A 180 -17.72 -9.22 -5.19
CA ASN A 180 -17.67 -7.99 -5.96
C ASN A 180 -16.26 -7.76 -6.51
N THR A 181 -16.12 -7.80 -7.83
CA THR A 181 -14.83 -7.76 -8.53
C THR A 181 -14.06 -6.44 -8.39
N THR A 182 -14.74 -5.35 -8.00
CA THR A 182 -14.09 -4.06 -7.70
C THR A 182 -13.56 -3.96 -6.28
N ASN A 183 -13.99 -4.89 -5.41
CA ASN A 183 -13.54 -4.93 -4.01
C ASN A 183 -12.10 -5.44 -3.91
N LEU A 184 -11.34 -4.91 -2.93
CA LEU A 184 -9.98 -5.34 -2.63
C LEU A 184 -9.92 -6.83 -2.29
N MET A 185 -10.94 -7.38 -1.65
CA MET A 185 -10.97 -8.79 -1.23
C MET A 185 -11.54 -9.75 -2.29
N ALA A 186 -11.81 -9.28 -3.52
CA ALA A 186 -12.14 -10.16 -4.63
C ALA A 186 -10.87 -10.82 -5.20
N SER A 187 -10.90 -12.14 -5.37
CA SER A 187 -9.76 -12.89 -5.91
C SER A 187 -9.54 -12.61 -7.40
N GLY A 188 -8.29 -12.52 -7.82
CA GLY A 188 -7.88 -12.52 -9.23
C GLY A 188 -8.22 -11.23 -10.00
N THR A 189 -8.60 -10.13 -9.35
CA THR A 189 -8.92 -8.85 -10.01
C THR A 189 -8.07 -7.70 -9.51
N THR A 190 -8.08 -6.58 -10.26
CA THR A 190 -7.36 -5.36 -9.87
C THR A 190 -8.18 -4.42 -8.98
N GLY A 191 -9.36 -4.83 -8.51
CA GLY A 191 -10.23 -4.02 -7.65
C GLY A 191 -9.56 -3.65 -6.32
N THR A 192 -9.85 -2.45 -5.82
CA THR A 192 -9.19 -1.91 -4.61
C THR A 192 -10.16 -1.32 -3.60
N TRP A 193 -11.47 -1.32 -3.91
CA TRP A 193 -12.47 -0.71 -3.05
C TRP A 193 -12.73 -1.53 -1.78
N LEU A 194 -12.97 -0.85 -0.66
CA LEU A 194 -13.44 -1.42 0.61
C LEU A 194 -14.74 -0.71 1.02
N ASN A 195 -15.69 -1.44 1.57
CA ASN A 195 -16.90 -0.87 2.16
C ASN A 195 -16.64 -0.40 3.60
N ASP A 196 -17.62 0.29 4.20
CA ASP A 196 -17.50 0.87 5.54
C ASP A 196 -17.31 -0.18 6.65
N GLU A 197 -17.92 -1.35 6.50
CA GLU A 197 -17.78 -2.47 7.43
C GLU A 197 -16.36 -3.03 7.39
N GLU A 198 -15.81 -3.24 6.20
CA GLU A 198 -14.44 -3.72 5.98
C GLU A 198 -13.41 -2.71 6.50
N ILE A 199 -13.65 -1.41 6.27
CA ILE A 199 -12.84 -0.32 6.82
C ILE A 199 -12.86 -0.35 8.35
N SER A 200 -14.04 -0.48 8.95
CA SER A 200 -14.18 -0.55 10.41
C SER A 200 -13.46 -1.77 10.98
N GLN A 201 -13.68 -2.95 10.39
CA GLN A 201 -13.06 -4.21 10.82
C GLN A 201 -11.54 -4.15 10.74
N THR A 202 -10.97 -3.67 9.63
CA THR A 202 -9.50 -3.59 9.49
C THR A 202 -8.89 -2.64 10.49
N ARG A 203 -9.55 -1.52 10.79
CA ARG A 203 -9.07 -0.56 11.80
C ARG A 203 -9.15 -1.13 13.22
N GLU A 204 -10.22 -1.84 13.55
CA GLU A 204 -10.37 -2.51 14.84
C GLU A 204 -9.29 -3.58 15.02
N THR A 205 -9.11 -4.45 14.02
CA THR A 205 -8.05 -5.48 14.03
C THR A 205 -6.66 -4.84 14.18
N ALA A 206 -6.37 -3.78 13.41
CA ALA A 206 -5.10 -3.09 13.48
C ALA A 206 -4.83 -2.50 14.88
N ARG A 207 -5.83 -1.90 15.53
CA ARG A 207 -5.70 -1.38 16.90
C ARG A 207 -5.48 -2.47 17.95
N GLY A 208 -5.87 -3.71 17.65
CA GLY A 208 -5.63 -4.87 18.52
C GLY A 208 -4.15 -5.28 18.58
N PHE A 209 -3.33 -4.87 17.62
CA PHE A 209 -1.90 -5.13 17.64
C PHE A 209 -1.16 -4.08 18.50
N ALA A 210 -0.49 -4.51 19.57
CA ALA A 210 0.22 -3.63 20.49
C ALA A 210 1.36 -2.80 19.82
N TRP A 211 1.78 -3.19 18.63
CA TRP A 211 2.83 -2.54 17.84
C TRP A 211 2.29 -1.58 16.75
N VAL A 212 0.98 -1.44 16.62
CA VAL A 212 0.35 -0.42 15.76
C VAL A 212 0.08 0.83 16.57
N GLU A 213 0.46 1.98 16.04
CA GLU A 213 0.31 3.26 16.71
C GLU A 213 -0.45 4.27 15.83
N SER A 214 -1.16 5.21 16.48
CA SER A 214 -1.74 6.33 15.76
C SER A 214 -0.66 7.36 15.38
N ALA A 215 -0.91 8.10 14.30
CA ALA A 215 0.01 9.15 13.87
C ALA A 215 0.17 10.25 14.94
N SER A 216 -0.90 10.58 15.66
CA SER A 216 -0.85 11.51 16.79
C SER A 216 0.06 11.03 17.91
N SER A 217 -0.09 9.76 18.36
CA SER A 217 0.78 9.16 19.39
C SER A 217 2.24 9.16 18.96
N LEU A 218 2.50 8.76 17.71
CA LEU A 218 3.87 8.73 17.18
C LEU A 218 4.48 10.13 17.06
N MET A 219 3.67 11.15 16.71
CA MET A 219 4.10 12.56 16.69
C MET A 219 4.47 13.06 18.10
N GLU A 220 3.68 12.73 19.11
CA GLU A 220 3.98 13.07 20.50
C GLU A 220 5.28 12.43 20.97
N LYS A 221 5.48 11.15 20.70
CA LYS A 221 6.75 10.44 20.99
C LYS A 221 7.94 11.09 20.28
N ALA A 222 7.81 11.41 18.99
CA ALA A 222 8.86 12.09 18.24
C ALA A 222 9.19 13.47 18.83
N ASN A 223 8.18 14.23 19.22
CA ASN A 223 8.35 15.53 19.88
C ASN A 223 9.05 15.40 21.25
N ALA A 224 8.69 14.39 22.03
CA ALA A 224 9.34 14.12 23.32
C ALA A 224 10.82 13.75 23.16
N LEU A 225 11.13 12.86 22.22
CA LEU A 225 12.53 12.50 21.88
C LEU A 225 13.32 13.70 21.40
N PHE A 226 12.73 14.54 20.56
CA PHE A 226 13.39 15.75 20.07
C PHE A 226 13.73 16.73 21.20
N ARG A 227 12.78 16.94 22.16
CA ARG A 227 13.01 17.77 23.36
C ARG A 227 14.06 17.17 24.30
N ALA A 228 14.12 15.83 24.39
CA ALA A 228 15.12 15.10 25.18
C ALA A 228 16.50 15.02 24.50
N ASN A 229 16.71 15.72 23.38
CA ASN A 229 17.93 15.71 22.58
C ASN A 229 18.31 14.34 21.95
N LYS A 230 17.35 13.39 21.89
CA LYS A 230 17.49 12.11 21.20
C LYS A 230 17.14 12.26 19.70
N ARG A 231 18.03 12.94 19.00
CA ARG A 231 17.80 13.41 17.62
C ARG A 231 17.66 12.30 16.59
N PRO A 232 18.50 11.25 16.55
CA PRO A 232 18.38 10.16 15.58
C PRO A 232 17.05 9.41 15.72
N GLU A 233 16.62 9.10 16.94
CA GLU A 233 15.37 8.42 17.21
C GLU A 233 14.17 9.32 16.82
N ALA A 234 14.21 10.61 17.14
CA ALA A 234 13.19 11.56 16.74
C ALA A 234 13.11 11.67 15.20
N ALA A 235 14.25 11.73 14.51
CA ALA A 235 14.32 11.80 13.05
C ALA A 235 13.67 10.58 12.40
N THR A 236 13.89 9.39 12.97
CA THR A 236 13.27 8.14 12.51
C THR A 236 11.75 8.21 12.57
N LEU A 237 11.17 8.63 13.72
CA LEU A 237 9.72 8.72 13.87
C LEU A 237 9.11 9.81 12.97
N TYR A 238 9.72 10.98 12.89
CA TYR A 238 9.27 12.02 11.97
C TYR A 238 9.34 11.57 10.50
N SER A 239 10.35 10.80 10.11
CA SER A 239 10.47 10.28 8.76
C SER A 239 9.35 9.31 8.42
N ARG A 240 8.93 8.45 9.36
CA ARG A 240 7.75 7.58 9.20
C ARG A 240 6.47 8.38 8.98
N LEU A 241 6.22 9.38 9.84
CA LEU A 241 5.05 10.26 9.74
C LEU A 241 5.02 11.06 8.43
N ALA A 242 6.19 11.44 7.92
CA ALA A 242 6.32 12.22 6.68
C ALA A 242 5.93 11.42 5.43
N THR A 243 5.77 10.10 5.52
CA THR A 243 5.35 9.24 4.40
C THR A 243 3.84 9.05 4.31
N ILE A 244 3.05 9.52 5.30
CA ILE A 244 1.58 9.45 5.26
C ILE A 244 1.08 10.23 4.03
N PRO A 245 0.16 9.66 3.22
CA PRO A 245 -0.26 10.25 1.94
C PRO A 245 -1.28 11.39 2.13
N LEU A 246 -0.94 12.36 2.96
CA LEU A 246 -1.72 13.56 3.24
C LEU A 246 -0.91 14.83 2.96
N LYS A 247 -1.58 15.89 2.49
CA LYS A 247 -1.06 17.26 2.49
C LYS A 247 -1.52 18.01 3.75
N ALA A 248 -1.36 17.38 4.90
CA ALA A 248 -1.75 17.96 6.18
C ALA A 248 -0.60 18.76 6.79
N GLU A 249 -0.92 19.81 7.54
CA GLU A 249 0.07 20.63 8.24
C GLU A 249 1.01 19.77 9.11
N GLN A 250 0.47 18.76 9.78
CA GLN A 250 1.23 17.83 10.62
C GLN A 250 2.24 17.02 9.81
N VAL A 251 1.91 16.59 8.58
CA VAL A 251 2.83 15.86 7.69
C VAL A 251 3.96 16.78 7.24
N GLU A 252 3.66 18.01 6.85
CA GLU A 252 4.67 19.00 6.47
C GLU A 252 5.58 19.37 7.66
N LEU A 253 5.00 19.49 8.85
CA LEU A 253 5.75 19.67 10.08
C LEU A 253 6.69 18.50 10.37
N ALA A 254 6.23 17.27 10.18
CA ALA A 254 7.05 16.06 10.33
C ALA A 254 8.22 16.04 9.33
N LYS A 255 7.98 16.35 8.05
CA LYS A 255 9.03 16.49 7.03
C LYS A 255 10.09 17.51 7.44
N LYS A 256 9.67 18.70 7.86
CA LYS A 256 10.56 19.77 8.31
C LYS A 256 11.39 19.33 9.53
N ARG A 257 10.75 18.69 10.52
CA ARG A 257 11.42 18.23 11.74
C ARG A 257 12.36 17.06 11.49
N ALA A 258 12.03 16.13 10.61
CA ALA A 258 12.93 15.06 10.21
C ALA A 258 14.22 15.61 9.59
N GLY A 259 14.10 16.57 8.68
CA GLY A 259 15.26 17.23 8.09
C GLY A 259 16.09 18.04 9.10
N LEU A 260 15.44 18.71 10.05
CA LEU A 260 16.13 19.44 11.11
C LEU A 260 16.90 18.51 12.06
N ALA A 261 16.27 17.44 12.52
CA ALA A 261 16.89 16.47 13.41
C ALA A 261 18.14 15.81 12.78
N LYS A 262 18.05 15.42 11.51
CA LYS A 262 19.19 14.86 10.75
C LYS A 262 20.35 15.84 10.63
N ARG A 263 20.11 17.12 10.33
CA ARG A 263 21.18 18.14 10.21
C ARG A 263 21.88 18.40 11.54
N MET A 264 21.11 18.44 12.64
CA MET A 264 21.66 18.69 13.96
C MET A 264 22.49 17.53 14.51
N ASP A 265 22.19 16.30 14.07
CA ASP A 265 22.99 15.11 14.40
C ASP A 265 24.34 15.12 13.67
N SER A 266 24.33 15.46 12.35
CA SER A 266 25.54 15.52 11.54
C SER A 266 26.50 16.68 11.93
N SER A 267 26.00 17.69 12.65
CA SER A 267 26.82 18.83 13.13
C SER A 267 27.41 18.61 14.55
N SER A 268 27.13 17.49 15.21
CA SER A 268 27.71 17.15 16.50
C SER A 268 29.17 16.73 16.27
N PRO A 269 30.18 17.39 16.86
CA PRO A 269 31.58 16.98 16.69
C PRO A 269 31.73 15.55 17.23
N ALA A 270 32.39 14.70 16.44
CA ALA A 270 32.81 13.38 16.90
C ALA A 270 33.60 13.54 18.20
N LYS A 271 33.08 12.94 19.28
CA LYS A 271 33.77 12.87 20.57
C LYS A 271 34.87 11.84 20.52
#